data_f4f25ee45ca03c93c90811802157a226
#
_entry.id   f4f25ee45ca03c93c90811802157a226
#
_cell.length_a   1.000
_cell.length_b   1.000
_cell.length_c   1.000
_cell.angle_alpha   90.00
_cell.angle_beta   90.00
_cell.angle_gamma   90.00
#
_symmetry.space_group_name_H-M   'P 1'
#
loop_
_entity.id
_entity.type
_entity.pdbx_description
1 polymer ?
#
loop_
_entity_poly.entity_id
_entity_poly.type
_entity_poly.pdbx_seq_one_letter_code
_entity_poly.pdbx_strand_id
1 'polypeptide(L)'
;KNGCETMNVSKAKINNDYLEFEKILDSNECGITIQGGRIQNINILDKKGILLTTGANIPDLPSHSAQNNESIFGKILFIDTKSGELKIFSKGHRNPQGLLVIDDLVLSTEHGPKGGDEINKIILGKNYGWPISSYGESYANDDLKYHKSHIENNFEEPIFSFVPSIGISEIISLPNSFNTN
;
A
#
# COMPACT_ATOMS: atom_id res chain seq x y z
N LYS A 1 16.38 3.75 20.20
CA LYS A 1 17.00 4.95 19.63
C LYS A 1 15.92 5.79 18.96
N ASN A 2 15.31 6.70 19.70
CA ASN A 2 14.48 7.82 19.23
C ASN A 2 13.30 7.51 18.28
N GLY A 3 12.51 6.46 18.53
CA GLY A 3 11.23 6.24 17.82
C GLY A 3 11.36 5.94 16.31
N CYS A 4 12.52 5.52 15.84
CA CYS A 4 12.71 5.09 14.46
C CYS A 4 12.28 3.64 14.28
N GLU A 5 11.33 3.41 13.37
CA GLU A 5 10.91 2.08 12.92
C GLU A 5 11.44 1.82 11.52
N THR A 6 11.89 0.59 11.25
CA THR A 6 12.31 0.17 9.91
C THR A 6 11.45 -1.01 9.46
N MET A 7 11.25 -1.12 8.14
CA MET A 7 10.50 -2.23 7.57
C MET A 7 11.47 -3.33 7.11
N ASN A 8 11.19 -4.56 7.54
CA ASN A 8 11.94 -5.74 7.15
C ASN A 8 10.99 -6.81 6.62
N VAL A 9 11.41 -7.51 5.59
CA VAL A 9 10.70 -8.69 5.07
C VAL A 9 11.63 -9.90 5.17
N SER A 10 11.13 -10.97 5.76
CA SER A 10 11.85 -12.24 5.87
C SER A 10 10.99 -13.37 5.35
N LYS A 11 11.63 -14.38 4.78
CA LYS A 11 11.02 -15.66 4.42
C LYS A 11 11.53 -16.76 5.33
N ALA A 12 10.75 -17.81 5.53
CA ALA A 12 11.19 -18.98 6.26
C ALA A 12 10.70 -20.25 5.57
N LYS A 13 11.46 -21.34 5.71
CA LYS A 13 10.97 -22.68 5.43
C LYS A 13 10.24 -23.21 6.65
N ILE A 14 9.08 -23.83 6.40
CA ILE A 14 8.34 -24.54 7.45
C ILE A 14 8.99 -25.91 7.61
N ASN A 15 9.65 -26.12 8.75
CA ASN A 15 10.15 -27.42 9.22
C ASN A 15 9.26 -27.89 10.38
N ASN A 16 9.31 -29.18 10.72
CA ASN A 16 8.40 -29.74 11.73
C ASN A 16 8.52 -29.08 13.11
N ASP A 17 9.71 -28.60 13.49
CA ASP A 17 10.02 -28.18 14.87
C ASP A 17 10.45 -26.70 14.98
N TYR A 18 10.83 -26.05 13.88
CA TYR A 18 11.31 -24.67 13.91
C TYR A 18 11.17 -23.95 12.57
N LEU A 19 11.22 -22.62 12.61
CA LEU A 19 11.30 -21.73 11.47
C LEU A 19 12.68 -21.08 11.42
N GLU A 20 13.35 -21.21 10.29
CA GLU A 20 14.62 -20.53 10.02
C GLU A 20 14.33 -19.35 9.07
N PHE A 21 14.50 -18.13 9.58
CA PHE A 21 14.21 -16.92 8.85
C PHE A 21 15.43 -16.42 8.07
N GLU A 22 15.24 -16.16 6.80
CA GLU A 22 16.16 -15.46 5.92
C GLU A 22 15.57 -14.07 5.58
N LYS A 23 16.31 -13.01 5.87
CA LYS A 23 15.91 -11.65 5.52
C LYS A 23 16.07 -11.44 4.02
N ILE A 24 15.01 -10.98 3.36
CA ILE A 24 15.00 -10.66 1.92
C ILE A 24 14.95 -9.15 1.64
N LEU A 25 14.52 -8.35 2.61
CA LEU A 25 14.53 -6.89 2.54
C LEU A 25 14.85 -6.30 3.91
N ASP A 26 15.74 -5.32 3.91
CA ASP A 26 15.95 -4.38 5.02
C ASP A 26 15.85 -2.97 4.43
N SER A 27 14.86 -2.20 4.86
CA SER A 27 14.60 -0.90 4.24
C SER A 27 15.68 0.13 4.52
N ASN A 28 16.36 0.02 5.65
CA ASN A 28 17.27 1.04 6.18
C ASN A 28 16.66 2.47 6.28
N GLU A 29 15.45 2.66 5.78
CA GLU A 29 14.72 3.92 5.87
C GLU A 29 13.93 3.95 7.18
N CYS A 30 14.01 5.08 7.86
CA CYS A 30 13.41 5.29 9.16
C CYS A 30 12.04 5.94 9.04
N GLY A 31 11.02 5.28 9.60
CA GLY A 31 9.67 5.79 9.76
C GLY A 31 9.34 6.13 11.21
N ILE A 32 8.34 6.96 11.41
CA ILE A 32 7.78 7.27 12.75
C ILE A 32 6.54 6.44 13.00
N THR A 33 5.70 6.24 11.97
CA THR A 33 4.50 5.40 12.03
C THR A 33 4.43 4.58 10.76
N ILE A 34 4.86 3.33 10.83
CA ILE A 34 4.80 2.42 9.69
C ILE A 34 3.43 1.75 9.65
N GLN A 35 2.77 1.85 8.51
CA GLN A 35 1.47 1.27 8.22
C GLN A 35 1.53 0.41 6.94
N GLY A 36 0.43 -0.27 6.59
CA GLY A 36 0.41 -1.23 5.50
C GLY A 36 0.91 -2.60 5.96
N GLY A 37 1.81 -3.23 5.19
CA GLY A 37 2.41 -4.53 5.53
C GLY A 37 1.69 -5.73 4.92
N ARG A 38 0.74 -5.52 4.00
CA ARG A 38 0.09 -6.61 3.28
C ARG A 38 1.00 -7.16 2.19
N ILE A 39 1.06 -8.48 2.07
CA ILE A 39 1.90 -9.19 1.09
C ILE A 39 1.05 -10.10 0.22
N GLN A 40 1.29 -10.07 -1.09
CA GLN A 40 0.71 -10.99 -2.06
C GLN A 40 1.75 -11.45 -3.08
N ASN A 41 1.67 -12.73 -3.48
CA ASN A 41 2.50 -13.24 -4.57
C ASN A 41 2.04 -12.66 -5.92
N ILE A 42 3.01 -12.40 -6.80
CA ILE A 42 2.74 -11.94 -8.16
C ILE A 42 3.78 -12.45 -9.14
N ASN A 43 3.36 -12.65 -10.39
CA ASN A 43 4.26 -12.90 -11.51
C ASN A 43 4.16 -11.71 -12.48
N ILE A 44 5.25 -11.00 -12.72
CA ILE A 44 5.29 -9.85 -13.61
C ILE A 44 6.48 -9.97 -14.54
N LEU A 45 6.26 -9.83 -15.85
CA LEU A 45 7.32 -9.83 -16.86
C LEU A 45 8.31 -10.99 -16.65
N ASP A 46 7.78 -12.21 -16.46
CA ASP A 46 8.51 -13.45 -16.20
C ASP A 46 9.32 -13.47 -14.88
N LYS A 47 9.14 -12.50 -14.01
CA LYS A 47 9.71 -12.46 -12.66
C LYS A 47 8.69 -12.88 -11.62
N LYS A 48 9.06 -13.84 -10.77
CA LYS A 48 8.31 -14.21 -9.57
C LYS A 48 8.70 -13.29 -8.43
N GLY A 49 7.72 -12.68 -7.80
CA GLY A 49 7.95 -11.78 -6.70
C GLY A 49 6.76 -11.68 -5.75
N ILE A 50 6.89 -10.76 -4.83
CA ILE A 50 5.80 -10.35 -3.93
C ILE A 50 5.53 -8.87 -4.10
N LEU A 51 4.26 -8.50 -3.97
CA LEU A 51 3.87 -7.13 -3.70
C LEU A 51 3.77 -6.92 -2.20
N LEU A 52 4.28 -5.79 -1.72
CA LEU A 52 4.23 -5.35 -0.33
C LEU A 52 3.63 -3.96 -0.27
N THR A 53 2.59 -3.76 0.54
CA THR A 53 2.04 -2.44 0.78
C THR A 53 2.80 -1.73 1.90
N THR A 54 3.06 -0.44 1.74
CA THR A 54 3.64 0.42 2.76
C THR A 54 2.81 1.70 2.88
N GLY A 55 2.44 2.06 4.10
CA GLY A 55 1.77 3.34 4.36
C GLY A 55 2.73 4.52 4.29
N ALA A 56 2.19 5.72 4.15
CA ALA A 56 2.97 6.95 4.22
C ALA A 56 3.56 7.11 5.62
N ASN A 57 4.79 7.59 5.67
CA ASN A 57 5.41 7.96 6.94
C ASN A 57 4.69 9.20 7.50
N ILE A 58 4.17 9.10 8.72
CA ILE A 58 3.30 10.13 9.36
C ILE A 58 2.08 10.42 8.46
N PRO A 59 1.05 9.57 8.48
CA PRO A 59 -0.06 9.63 7.50
C PRO A 59 -0.85 10.93 7.53
N ASP A 60 -0.90 11.64 8.65
CA ASP A 60 -1.74 12.84 8.83
C ASP A 60 -0.98 14.17 8.66
N LEU A 61 0.31 14.10 8.37
CA LEU A 61 1.09 15.27 7.93
C LEU A 61 1.33 15.16 6.42
N PRO A 62 1.47 16.28 5.71
CA PRO A 62 1.88 16.29 4.32
C PRO A 62 3.31 15.72 4.20
N SER A 63 3.44 14.43 4.46
CA SER A 63 4.72 13.76 4.29
C SER A 63 4.92 13.57 2.81
N HIS A 64 5.97 14.13 2.27
CA HIS A 64 6.33 13.92 0.86
C HIS A 64 6.79 12.50 0.56
N SER A 65 6.86 11.61 1.57
CA SER A 65 7.32 10.22 1.39
C SER A 65 6.53 9.48 0.32
N ALA A 66 5.20 9.60 0.32
CA ALA A 66 4.34 8.93 -0.66
C ALA A 66 4.61 9.37 -2.10
N GLN A 67 5.04 10.61 -2.32
CA GLN A 67 5.38 11.16 -3.63
C GLN A 67 6.88 11.05 -3.97
N ASN A 68 7.75 10.86 -2.98
CA ASN A 68 9.19 10.75 -3.16
C ASN A 68 9.56 9.36 -3.72
N ASN A 69 10.23 9.30 -4.86
CA ASN A 69 10.66 8.03 -5.47
C ASN A 69 11.83 7.35 -4.73
N GLU A 70 12.53 8.07 -3.86
CA GLU A 70 13.62 7.52 -3.04
C GLU A 70 13.11 6.89 -1.73
N SER A 71 11.84 7.13 -1.36
CA SER A 71 11.23 6.57 -0.16
C SER A 71 10.45 5.30 -0.47
N ILE A 72 10.52 4.33 0.44
CA ILE A 72 9.69 3.12 0.39
C ILE A 72 8.31 3.33 0.99
N PHE A 73 8.06 4.45 1.69
CA PHE A 73 6.79 4.73 2.35
C PHE A 73 5.73 5.31 1.40
N GLY A 74 4.47 4.92 1.61
CA GLY A 74 3.35 5.31 0.76
C GLY A 74 3.41 4.68 -0.63
N LYS A 75 3.77 3.41 -0.69
CA LYS A 75 4.02 2.64 -1.92
C LYS A 75 3.33 1.28 -1.89
N ILE A 76 3.15 0.73 -3.08
CA ILE A 76 3.13 -0.72 -3.28
C ILE A 76 4.46 -1.06 -3.93
N LEU A 77 5.21 -1.95 -3.28
CA LEU A 77 6.55 -2.36 -3.67
C LEU A 77 6.52 -3.73 -4.32
N PHE A 78 7.29 -3.94 -5.38
CA PHE A 78 7.61 -5.26 -5.91
C PHE A 78 8.98 -5.69 -5.38
N ILE A 79 9.06 -6.90 -4.85
CA ILE A 79 10.30 -7.53 -4.38
C ILE A 79 10.48 -8.84 -5.15
N ASP A 80 11.54 -8.92 -5.94
CA ASP A 80 11.95 -10.15 -6.60
C ASP A 80 12.43 -11.15 -5.54
N THR A 81 11.75 -12.27 -5.39
CA THR A 81 12.06 -13.25 -4.34
C THR A 81 13.34 -14.05 -4.57
N LYS A 82 13.91 -13.97 -5.78
CA LYS A 82 15.17 -14.64 -6.14
C LYS A 82 16.37 -13.73 -5.91
N SER A 83 16.30 -12.49 -6.35
CA SER A 83 17.42 -11.54 -6.29
C SER A 83 17.34 -10.58 -5.09
N GLY A 84 16.17 -10.41 -4.46
CA GLY A 84 15.92 -9.38 -3.46
C GLY A 84 15.79 -7.96 -4.05
N GLU A 85 15.77 -7.84 -5.39
CA GLU A 85 15.63 -6.54 -6.06
C GLU A 85 14.29 -5.90 -5.69
N LEU A 86 14.34 -4.65 -5.21
CA LEU A 86 13.19 -3.84 -4.84
C LEU A 86 12.85 -2.83 -5.94
N LYS A 87 11.57 -2.72 -6.29
CA LYS A 87 11.05 -1.70 -7.21
C LYS A 87 9.76 -1.10 -6.67
N ILE A 88 9.57 0.19 -6.91
CA ILE A 88 8.26 0.83 -6.70
C ILE A 88 7.30 0.33 -7.79
N PHE A 89 6.24 -0.37 -7.38
CA PHE A 89 5.18 -0.80 -8.27
C PHE A 89 4.17 0.32 -8.51
N SER A 90 3.74 0.98 -7.45
CA SER A 90 2.91 2.19 -7.48
C SER A 90 3.22 3.09 -6.29
N LYS A 91 2.80 4.35 -6.35
CA LYS A 91 3.07 5.36 -5.32
C LYS A 91 1.86 6.23 -5.01
N GLY A 92 1.99 7.10 -4.01
CA GLY A 92 0.92 8.02 -3.63
C GLY A 92 -0.16 7.36 -2.78
N HIS A 93 0.23 6.39 -1.94
CA HIS A 93 -0.63 5.68 -1.00
C HIS A 93 -0.54 6.25 0.41
N ARG A 94 -1.67 6.34 1.11
CA ARG A 94 -1.74 6.78 2.51
C ARG A 94 -1.54 5.61 3.49
N ASN A 95 -2.47 4.66 3.48
CA ASN A 95 -2.46 3.51 4.37
C ASN A 95 -3.16 2.30 3.74
N PRO A 96 -2.52 1.62 2.78
CA PRO A 96 -3.08 0.46 2.11
C PRO A 96 -3.06 -0.77 3.03
N GLN A 97 -4.26 -1.20 3.46
CA GLN A 97 -4.47 -2.28 4.44
C GLN A 97 -4.83 -3.61 3.80
N GLY A 98 -5.46 -3.61 2.64
CA GLY A 98 -5.76 -4.82 1.88
C GLY A 98 -5.02 -4.86 0.56
N LEU A 99 -4.69 -6.06 0.10
CA LEU A 99 -4.07 -6.30 -1.19
C LEU A 99 -4.52 -7.66 -1.74
N LEU A 100 -5.04 -7.66 -2.95
CA LEU A 100 -5.51 -8.86 -3.63
C LEU A 100 -4.95 -8.92 -5.05
N VAL A 101 -4.39 -10.05 -5.41
CA VAL A 101 -3.91 -10.35 -6.76
C VAL A 101 -4.71 -11.52 -7.32
N ILE A 102 -5.39 -11.30 -8.45
CA ILE A 102 -6.12 -12.33 -9.20
C ILE A 102 -5.68 -12.20 -10.65
N ASP A 103 -4.91 -13.17 -11.13
CA ASP A 103 -4.28 -13.11 -12.45
C ASP A 103 -3.52 -11.77 -12.64
N ASP A 104 -3.91 -10.97 -13.62
CA ASP A 104 -3.33 -9.64 -13.91
C ASP A 104 -4.02 -8.50 -13.16
N LEU A 105 -5.08 -8.78 -12.39
CA LEU A 105 -5.79 -7.79 -11.61
C LEU A 105 -5.16 -7.64 -10.22
N VAL A 106 -4.75 -6.43 -9.88
CA VAL A 106 -4.28 -6.08 -8.54
C VAL A 106 -5.24 -5.07 -7.96
N LEU A 107 -5.80 -5.37 -6.79
CA LEU A 107 -6.67 -4.50 -6.02
C LEU A 107 -6.04 -4.18 -4.67
N SER A 108 -6.24 -2.96 -4.20
CA SER A 108 -5.89 -2.54 -2.84
C SER A 108 -7.06 -1.84 -2.18
N THR A 109 -7.18 -2.04 -0.87
CA THR A 109 -8.05 -1.21 -0.03
C THR A 109 -7.19 -0.31 0.83
N GLU A 110 -7.61 0.93 0.98
CA GLU A 110 -6.80 1.97 1.60
C GLU A 110 -7.62 2.86 2.53
N HIS A 111 -7.09 3.13 3.74
CA HIS A 111 -7.69 4.11 4.62
C HIS A 111 -7.41 5.53 4.14
N GLY A 112 -8.47 6.29 3.91
CA GLY A 112 -8.40 7.74 3.80
C GLY A 112 -8.12 8.41 5.16
N PRO A 113 -8.00 9.74 5.19
CA PRO A 113 -8.06 10.50 6.44
C PRO A 113 -9.50 10.52 6.96
N LYS A 114 -9.98 11.60 7.51
CA LYS A 114 -11.37 11.74 7.97
C LYS A 114 -12.36 11.61 6.80
N GLY A 115 -12.84 10.40 6.53
CA GLY A 115 -13.54 9.98 5.32
C GLY A 115 -12.61 9.48 4.21
N GLY A 116 -13.17 9.02 3.10
CA GLY A 116 -12.44 8.71 1.87
C GLY A 116 -11.58 7.45 1.92
N ASP A 117 -12.06 6.38 2.57
CA ASP A 117 -11.48 5.05 2.36
C ASP A 117 -11.71 4.62 0.91
N GLU A 118 -10.76 3.91 0.32
CA GLU A 118 -10.73 3.65 -1.12
C GLU A 118 -10.58 2.17 -1.46
N ILE A 119 -11.16 1.79 -2.60
CA ILE A 119 -10.79 0.58 -3.32
C ILE A 119 -10.10 1.02 -4.60
N ASN A 120 -8.85 0.60 -4.77
CA ASN A 120 -7.99 0.98 -5.88
C ASN A 120 -7.69 -0.22 -6.78
N LYS A 121 -7.78 -0.03 -8.11
CA LYS A 121 -7.14 -0.92 -9.08
C LYS A 121 -5.70 -0.47 -9.25
N ILE A 122 -4.76 -1.33 -8.87
CA ILE A 122 -3.35 -0.99 -8.86
C ILE A 122 -2.71 -1.29 -10.21
N ILE A 123 -2.09 -0.28 -10.81
CA ILE A 123 -1.45 -0.33 -12.12
C ILE A 123 0.03 0.03 -11.95
N LEU A 124 0.91 -0.76 -12.56
CA LEU A 124 2.35 -0.54 -12.52
C LEU A 124 2.73 0.88 -12.98
N GLY A 125 3.54 1.56 -12.19
CA GLY A 125 4.08 2.89 -12.47
C GLY A 125 3.12 4.04 -12.19
N LYS A 126 1.91 3.77 -11.70
CA LYS A 126 0.90 4.81 -11.45
C LYS A 126 1.01 5.45 -10.07
N ASN A 127 0.43 6.65 -9.96
CA ASN A 127 0.40 7.48 -8.76
C ASN A 127 -1.05 7.69 -8.31
N TYR A 128 -1.33 7.41 -7.03
CA TYR A 128 -2.67 7.45 -6.41
C TYR A 128 -2.94 8.72 -5.60
N GLY A 129 -2.03 9.70 -5.66
CA GLY A 129 -2.29 11.10 -5.32
C GLY A 129 -2.02 11.51 -3.88
N TRP A 130 -1.94 10.59 -2.89
CA TRP A 130 -1.66 10.99 -1.51
C TRP A 130 -0.30 11.71 -1.37
N PRO A 131 -0.19 12.81 -0.61
CA PRO A 131 -1.22 13.54 0.15
C PRO A 131 -1.83 14.73 -0.60
N ILE A 132 -1.73 14.78 -1.92
CA ILE A 132 -2.21 15.89 -2.75
C ILE A 132 -3.71 15.76 -2.99
N SER A 133 -4.16 14.55 -3.34
CA SER A 133 -5.57 14.22 -3.56
C SER A 133 -6.09 13.24 -2.51
N SER A 134 -7.32 13.43 -2.06
CA SER A 134 -8.06 12.53 -1.19
C SER A 134 -9.54 12.92 -1.14
N TYR A 135 -10.43 11.94 -1.06
CA TYR A 135 -11.87 12.17 -0.82
C TYR A 135 -12.18 12.49 0.65
N GLY A 136 -11.25 12.23 1.57
CA GLY A 136 -11.38 12.57 2.98
C GLY A 136 -11.00 14.02 3.32
N GLU A 137 -11.10 14.35 4.61
CA GLU A 137 -10.72 15.64 5.17
C GLU A 137 -9.55 15.49 6.15
N SER A 138 -8.80 16.56 6.40
CA SER A 138 -7.69 16.52 7.34
C SER A 138 -8.17 16.34 8.79
N TYR A 139 -7.45 15.52 9.57
CA TYR A 139 -7.64 15.44 11.02
C TYR A 139 -6.94 16.57 11.76
N ALA A 140 -5.83 17.05 11.24
CA ALA A 140 -4.93 17.94 11.98
C ALA A 140 -5.21 19.43 11.73
N ASN A 141 -5.80 19.75 10.59
CA ASN A 141 -5.99 21.15 10.20
C ASN A 141 -7.20 21.28 9.27
N ASP A 142 -8.23 21.96 9.71
CA ASP A 142 -9.46 22.21 8.93
C ASP A 142 -9.20 23.10 7.70
N ASP A 143 -8.09 23.86 7.68
CA ASP A 143 -7.67 24.66 6.53
C ASP A 143 -6.97 23.84 5.44
N LEU A 144 -6.45 22.65 5.78
CA LEU A 144 -5.82 21.76 4.81
C LEU A 144 -6.88 21.02 3.99
N LYS A 145 -7.00 21.38 2.73
CA LYS A 145 -7.94 20.77 1.80
C LYS A 145 -7.20 19.95 0.75
N TYR A 146 -7.62 18.70 0.60
CA TYR A 146 -7.17 17.84 -0.48
C TYR A 146 -7.95 18.11 -1.76
N HIS A 147 -7.30 17.93 -2.91
CA HIS A 147 -8.02 17.86 -4.17
C HIS A 147 -8.94 16.63 -4.17
N LYS A 148 -10.20 16.80 -4.56
CA LYS A 148 -11.17 15.69 -4.53
C LYS A 148 -11.11 14.83 -5.78
N SER A 149 -10.81 15.41 -6.95
CA SER A 149 -10.62 14.67 -8.19
C SER A 149 -9.15 14.28 -8.34
N HIS A 150 -8.87 12.99 -8.39
CA HIS A 150 -7.53 12.48 -8.64
C HIS A 150 -7.14 12.71 -10.10
N ILE A 151 -8.03 12.42 -11.04
CA ILE A 151 -7.77 12.51 -12.48
C ILE A 151 -7.45 13.95 -12.95
N GLU A 152 -8.12 14.96 -12.37
CA GLU A 152 -7.83 16.36 -12.69
C GLU A 152 -6.42 16.80 -12.25
N ASN A 153 -5.81 16.04 -11.35
CA ASN A 153 -4.45 16.25 -10.86
C ASN A 153 -3.45 15.21 -11.42
N ASN A 154 -3.84 14.49 -12.48
CA ASN A 154 -3.03 13.45 -13.14
C ASN A 154 -2.68 12.25 -12.23
N PHE A 155 -3.55 11.91 -11.31
CA PHE A 155 -3.48 10.71 -10.49
C PHE A 155 -4.51 9.67 -10.93
N GLU A 156 -4.34 8.41 -10.53
CA GLU A 156 -5.33 7.36 -10.74
C GLU A 156 -6.51 7.53 -9.79
N GLU A 157 -7.73 7.46 -10.33
CA GLU A 157 -8.95 7.47 -9.54
C GLU A 157 -9.16 6.12 -8.86
N PRO A 158 -9.63 6.09 -7.60
CA PRO A 158 -10.11 4.87 -6.99
C PRO A 158 -11.32 4.31 -7.75
N ILE A 159 -11.48 2.98 -7.76
CA ILE A 159 -12.70 2.34 -8.27
C ILE A 159 -13.90 2.77 -7.45
N PHE A 160 -13.70 2.93 -6.14
CA PHE A 160 -14.74 3.34 -5.21
C PHE A 160 -14.14 4.05 -4.00
N SER A 161 -14.84 5.07 -3.49
CA SER A 161 -14.51 5.77 -2.25
C SER A 161 -15.68 5.76 -1.28
N PHE A 162 -15.37 5.56 0.01
CA PHE A 162 -16.35 5.56 1.09
C PHE A 162 -16.31 6.89 1.86
N VAL A 163 -17.40 7.66 1.75
CA VAL A 163 -17.58 8.91 2.51
C VAL A 163 -18.96 8.85 3.17
N PRO A 164 -19.02 8.60 4.49
CA PRO A 164 -17.93 8.52 5.47
C PRO A 164 -17.09 7.24 5.34
N SER A 165 -15.88 7.24 5.94
CA SER A 165 -15.02 6.06 6.06
C SER A 165 -15.72 4.92 6.77
N ILE A 166 -15.38 3.69 6.38
CA ILE A 166 -15.87 2.45 7.00
C ILE A 166 -14.79 1.70 7.78
N GLY A 167 -13.56 2.22 7.79
CA GLY A 167 -12.41 1.55 8.38
C GLY A 167 -12.02 0.29 7.59
N ILE A 168 -12.02 0.41 6.25
CA ILE A 168 -11.76 -0.70 5.33
C ILE A 168 -10.39 -1.34 5.63
N SER A 169 -10.31 -2.67 5.66
CA SER A 169 -9.09 -3.38 5.98
C SER A 169 -8.72 -4.37 4.88
N GLU A 170 -9.20 -5.59 4.97
CA GLU A 170 -8.84 -6.67 4.05
C GLU A 170 -9.74 -6.70 2.81
N ILE A 171 -9.22 -7.25 1.73
CA ILE A 171 -9.96 -7.60 0.52
C ILE A 171 -9.63 -9.03 0.11
N ILE A 172 -10.66 -9.82 -0.17
CA ILE A 172 -10.53 -11.21 -0.60
C ILE A 172 -11.42 -11.50 -1.79
N SER A 173 -11.05 -12.50 -2.59
CA SER A 173 -11.97 -13.09 -3.57
C SER A 173 -12.86 -14.13 -2.90
N LEU A 174 -14.14 -14.12 -3.24
CA LEU A 174 -15.05 -15.18 -2.83
C LEU A 174 -14.97 -16.37 -3.81
N PRO A 175 -15.02 -17.62 -3.32
CA PRO A 175 -15.08 -18.77 -4.21
C PRO A 175 -16.39 -18.77 -5.03
N ASN A 176 -16.34 -19.37 -6.24
CA ASN A 176 -17.50 -19.44 -7.14
C ASN A 176 -18.73 -20.13 -6.53
N SER A 177 -18.54 -20.95 -5.48
CA SER A 177 -19.62 -21.59 -4.72
C SER A 177 -20.34 -20.65 -3.75
N PHE A 178 -19.82 -19.43 -3.56
CA PHE A 178 -20.42 -18.42 -2.69
C PHE A 178 -21.51 -17.66 -3.48
N ASN A 179 -22.70 -18.25 -3.54
CA ASN A 179 -23.85 -17.61 -4.15
C ASN A 179 -24.38 -16.51 -3.22
N THR A 180 -24.18 -15.27 -3.56
CA THR A 180 -24.94 -14.15 -3.01
C THR A 180 -26.25 -14.08 -3.79
N ASN A 181 -27.32 -14.67 -3.24
CA ASN A 181 -28.70 -14.41 -3.71
C ASN A 181 -29.12 -13.00 -3.29
#